data_2b74a0123595f75ab489ff9706b641d8
#
_entry.id   2b74a0123595f75ab489ff9706b641d8
#
_cell.length_a   1.000
_cell.length_b   1.000
_cell.length_c   1.000
_cell.angle_alpha   90.00
_cell.angle_beta   90.00
_cell.angle_gamma   90.00
#
_symmetry.space_group_name_H-M   'P 1'
#
loop_
_entity.id
_entity.type
_entity.pdbx_description
1 polymer ?
#
loop_
_entity_poly.entity_id
_entity_poly.type
_entity_poly.pdbx_seq_one_letter_code
_entity_poly.pdbx_strand_id
1 'polypeptide(L)'
;MSSTYSSVRRENLRADCNNCFALCCTAFGFSRSVDFAEDKPAGSPCRHLGSNFSCSVHKGLRSRGFRGCTVFDCFGAGQVVSQQLFSGVSWRERPDTQRHMFSAFKIVKQLHEMLWYLIEAQERTYDPDTAHEAHELASTIAALVGGGQADLFTTDIDAIHRAVRAVLMEISAEVRASYFAEVDRMDTSIAAEADLAGSDLRAHRLCGADLRGACLIAVDLRGSDLTAVDLLGADLRDARLDGADLSAALFVTQPQVNAAKGSGDTSLPAGVAAPPHWLVR
;
A
#
# COMPACT_ATOMS: atom_id res chain seq x y z
N MET A 1 -14.13 -6.03 26.68
CA MET A 1 -14.10 -5.27 25.41
C MET A 1 -13.76 -6.28 24.32
N SER A 2 -14.75 -6.61 23.47
CA SER A 2 -14.61 -7.66 22.45
C SER A 2 -13.62 -7.21 21.38
N SER A 3 -12.56 -7.96 21.16
CA SER A 3 -11.53 -7.69 20.17
C SER A 3 -12.16 -7.65 18.76
N THR A 4 -12.20 -6.47 18.14
CA THR A 4 -12.65 -6.24 16.76
C THR A 4 -11.68 -6.82 15.72
N TYR A 5 -10.59 -7.46 16.16
CA TYR A 5 -9.53 -7.98 15.30
C TYR A 5 -9.54 -9.50 15.09
N SER A 6 -10.58 -10.23 15.52
CA SER A 6 -10.63 -11.68 15.34
C SER A 6 -10.81 -12.15 13.88
N SER A 7 -11.05 -11.24 12.93
CA SER A 7 -10.93 -11.45 11.48
C SER A 7 -10.68 -10.10 10.80
N VAL A 8 -9.43 -9.77 10.52
CA VAL A 8 -9.10 -8.55 9.77
C VAL A 8 -9.55 -8.73 8.32
N ARG A 9 -10.44 -7.83 7.85
CA ARG A 9 -10.89 -7.78 6.45
C ARG A 9 -10.28 -6.56 5.76
N ARG A 10 -10.10 -6.60 4.44
CA ARG A 10 -9.63 -5.45 3.64
C ARG A 10 -10.41 -4.16 3.90
N GLU A 11 -11.69 -4.26 4.21
CA GLU A 11 -12.55 -3.12 4.55
C GLU A 11 -12.04 -2.36 5.78
N ASN A 12 -11.47 -3.08 6.77
CA ASN A 12 -10.89 -2.47 7.97
C ASN A 12 -9.57 -1.74 7.69
N LEU A 13 -8.91 -2.05 6.58
CA LEU A 13 -7.65 -1.45 6.13
C LEU A 13 -7.87 -0.24 5.20
N ARG A 14 -9.07 0.31 5.15
CA ARG A 14 -9.36 1.55 4.40
C ARG A 14 -9.23 2.76 5.30
N ALA A 15 -8.64 3.83 4.74
CA ALA A 15 -8.47 5.08 5.45
C ALA A 15 -9.81 5.75 5.78
N ASP A 16 -10.04 6.06 7.06
CA ASP A 16 -11.14 6.92 7.54
C ASP A 16 -10.57 8.21 8.13
N CYS A 17 -10.42 9.22 7.27
CA CYS A 17 -9.86 10.50 7.65
C CYS A 17 -10.74 11.30 8.64
N ASN A 18 -12.04 11.00 8.74
CA ASN A 18 -12.94 11.67 9.68
C ASN A 18 -12.69 11.24 11.14
N ASN A 19 -12.18 10.03 11.32
CA ASN A 19 -11.82 9.46 12.61
C ASN A 19 -10.30 9.47 12.88
N CYS A 20 -9.55 10.29 12.15
CA CYS A 20 -8.09 10.40 12.27
C CYS A 20 -7.68 11.83 12.65
N PHE A 21 -6.69 11.97 13.55
CA PHE A 21 -6.11 13.27 13.92
C PHE A 21 -5.09 13.79 12.89
N ALA A 22 -5.34 13.55 11.60
CA ALA A 22 -4.50 13.96 10.48
C ALA A 22 -3.03 13.51 10.60
N LEU A 23 -2.82 12.27 11.02
CA LEU A 23 -1.49 11.75 11.34
C LEU A 23 -0.56 11.73 10.11
N CYS A 24 -1.07 11.45 8.90
CA CYS A 24 -0.29 11.57 7.67
C CYS A 24 0.18 13.00 7.40
N CYS A 25 -0.65 14.00 7.71
CA CYS A 25 -0.31 15.42 7.52
C CYS A 25 0.70 15.94 8.55
N THR A 26 1.01 15.15 9.58
CA THR A 26 1.84 15.59 10.70
C THR A 26 3.07 14.71 10.89
N ALA A 27 2.89 13.38 10.97
CA ALA A 27 3.97 12.43 11.31
C ALA A 27 5.05 12.33 10.24
N PHE A 28 4.69 12.47 8.96
CA PHE A 28 5.64 12.40 7.86
C PHE A 28 6.12 13.79 7.43
N GLY A 29 7.39 13.84 7.00
CA GLY A 29 7.96 14.98 6.30
C GLY A 29 7.98 14.76 4.80
N PHE A 30 8.16 15.83 4.03
CA PHE A 30 8.42 15.79 2.61
C PHE A 30 9.25 16.99 2.19
N SER A 31 10.01 16.82 1.11
CA SER A 31 10.79 17.88 0.48
C SER A 31 10.15 18.31 -0.84
N ARG A 32 10.39 19.57 -1.22
CA ARG A 32 9.96 20.12 -2.50
C ARG A 32 10.46 19.23 -3.65
N SER A 33 9.53 18.83 -4.52
CA SER A 33 9.78 17.92 -5.65
C SER A 33 8.64 18.03 -6.66
N VAL A 34 8.61 17.14 -7.64
CA VAL A 34 7.46 17.01 -8.55
C VAL A 34 6.17 16.60 -7.83
N ASP A 35 6.28 16.00 -6.64
CA ASP A 35 5.14 15.54 -5.84
C ASP A 35 4.72 16.50 -4.73
N PHE A 36 5.57 17.47 -4.36
CA PHE A 36 5.31 18.43 -3.29
C PHE A 36 5.79 19.83 -3.63
N ALA A 37 4.88 20.80 -3.59
CA ALA A 37 5.17 22.21 -3.90
C ALA A 37 6.07 22.89 -2.87
N GLU A 38 6.28 22.31 -1.70
CA GLU A 38 7.00 22.90 -0.56
C GLU A 38 7.69 21.85 0.29
N ASP A 39 8.56 22.31 1.19
CA ASP A 39 9.17 21.46 2.23
C ASP A 39 8.29 21.43 3.48
N LYS A 40 8.22 20.28 4.14
CA LYS A 40 7.58 20.08 5.44
C LYS A 40 8.40 19.14 6.31
N PRO A 41 8.89 19.59 7.47
CA PRO A 41 9.58 18.72 8.42
C PRO A 41 8.67 17.61 8.96
N ALA A 42 9.21 16.42 9.21
CA ALA A 42 8.49 15.37 9.91
C ALA A 42 8.15 15.82 11.35
N GLY A 43 6.98 15.44 11.83
CA GLY A 43 6.49 15.83 13.16
C GLY A 43 5.88 17.22 13.22
N SER A 44 5.94 18.01 12.15
CA SER A 44 5.31 19.33 12.07
C SER A 44 3.99 19.26 11.31
N PRO A 45 2.92 19.91 11.77
CA PRO A 45 1.67 19.97 11.04
C PRO A 45 1.83 20.63 9.66
N CYS A 46 1.16 20.10 8.65
CA CYS A 46 1.04 20.76 7.35
C CYS A 46 0.32 22.11 7.53
N ARG A 47 0.78 23.16 6.83
CA ARG A 47 0.14 24.50 6.90
C ARG A 47 -1.32 24.51 6.40
N HIS A 48 -1.70 23.50 5.61
CA HIS A 48 -3.05 23.33 5.10
C HIS A 48 -3.96 22.53 6.04
N LEU A 49 -3.45 22.15 7.21
CA LEU A 49 -4.21 21.42 8.23
C LEU A 49 -5.03 22.37 9.08
N GLY A 50 -6.36 22.26 8.98
CA GLY A 50 -7.31 23.03 9.80
C GLY A 50 -7.30 22.62 11.27
N SER A 51 -7.97 23.43 12.11
CA SER A 51 -8.15 23.15 13.55
C SER A 51 -8.95 21.86 13.80
N ASN A 52 -9.84 21.51 12.90
CA ASN A 52 -10.67 20.31 12.92
C ASN A 52 -10.00 19.07 12.28
N PHE A 53 -8.69 19.08 12.10
CA PHE A 53 -7.92 18.03 11.44
C PHE A 53 -8.25 17.79 9.96
N SER A 54 -9.04 18.64 9.31
CA SER A 54 -9.29 18.54 7.87
C SER A 54 -8.21 19.24 7.05
N CYS A 55 -7.96 18.75 5.83
CA CYS A 55 -7.07 19.39 4.88
C CYS A 55 -7.84 20.44 4.05
N SER A 56 -7.47 21.71 4.14
CA SER A 56 -8.13 22.82 3.43
C SER A 56 -7.96 22.75 1.90
N VAL A 57 -7.00 21.96 1.40
CA VAL A 57 -6.70 21.80 -0.04
C VAL A 57 -7.02 20.40 -0.56
N HIS A 58 -7.70 19.56 0.24
CA HIS A 58 -7.90 18.15 -0.08
C HIS A 58 -8.52 17.91 -1.47
N LYS A 59 -9.53 18.70 -1.85
CA LYS A 59 -10.22 18.58 -3.15
C LYS A 59 -9.34 18.97 -4.36
N GLY A 60 -8.20 19.63 -4.15
CA GLY A 60 -7.35 20.13 -5.22
C GLY A 60 -5.86 19.79 -5.03
N LEU A 61 -5.53 18.70 -4.37
CA LEU A 61 -4.15 18.35 -4.04
C LEU A 61 -3.23 18.33 -5.26
N ARG A 62 -3.62 17.64 -6.33
CA ARG A 62 -2.80 17.54 -7.56
C ARG A 62 -2.58 18.90 -8.21
N SER A 63 -3.63 19.70 -8.41
CA SER A 63 -3.55 21.02 -9.04
C SER A 63 -2.81 22.05 -8.18
N ARG A 64 -2.65 21.77 -6.88
CA ARG A 64 -1.92 22.63 -5.93
C ARG A 64 -0.49 22.13 -5.65
N GLY A 65 -0.01 21.12 -6.39
CA GLY A 65 1.34 20.60 -6.28
C GLY A 65 1.55 19.66 -5.08
N PHE A 66 0.50 18.97 -4.62
CA PHE A 66 0.57 17.97 -3.55
C PHE A 66 0.16 16.58 -4.05
N ARG A 67 0.71 16.18 -5.21
CA ARG A 67 0.46 14.86 -5.80
C ARG A 67 0.80 13.73 -4.83
N GLY A 68 1.91 13.83 -4.08
CA GLY A 68 2.32 12.84 -3.11
C GLY A 68 1.27 12.55 -2.03
N CYS A 69 0.45 13.56 -1.65
CA CYS A 69 -0.67 13.34 -0.73
C CYS A 69 -1.80 12.51 -1.35
N THR A 70 -1.96 12.50 -2.68
CA THR A 70 -2.98 11.68 -3.37
C THR A 70 -2.53 10.23 -3.58
N VAL A 71 -1.22 9.99 -3.56
CA VAL A 71 -0.63 8.65 -3.68
C VAL A 71 -0.61 7.94 -2.33
N PHE A 72 -0.46 8.69 -1.24
CA PHE A 72 -0.34 8.12 0.10
C PHE A 72 -1.61 7.37 0.55
N ASP A 73 -1.44 6.17 1.08
CA ASP A 73 -2.46 5.44 1.84
C ASP A 73 -1.90 5.02 3.20
N CYS A 74 -2.70 5.14 4.23
CA CYS A 74 -2.35 4.69 5.58
C CYS A 74 -2.89 3.29 5.91
N PHE A 75 -3.58 2.65 4.99
CA PHE A 75 -4.22 1.35 5.21
C PHE A 75 -5.06 1.31 6.50
N GLY A 76 -5.77 2.40 6.82
CA GLY A 76 -6.59 2.48 8.02
C GLY A 76 -5.82 2.74 9.34
N ALA A 77 -4.51 2.86 9.32
CA ALA A 77 -3.72 3.07 10.55
C ALA A 77 -4.09 4.36 11.29
N GLY A 78 -4.52 5.39 10.54
CA GLY A 78 -4.84 6.69 11.12
C GLY A 78 -5.95 6.65 12.16
N GLN A 79 -7.09 6.04 11.82
CA GLN A 79 -8.22 5.91 12.74
C GLN A 79 -7.94 4.93 13.88
N VAL A 80 -7.21 3.85 13.62
CA VAL A 80 -6.84 2.87 14.67
C VAL A 80 -5.97 3.54 15.73
N VAL A 81 -4.94 4.24 15.33
CA VAL A 81 -4.09 4.97 16.27
C VAL A 81 -4.89 6.04 17.01
N SER A 82 -5.67 6.86 16.30
CA SER A 82 -6.42 7.96 16.90
C SER A 82 -7.49 7.48 17.89
N GLN A 83 -8.29 6.48 17.49
CA GLN A 83 -9.48 6.11 18.25
C GLN A 83 -9.23 4.96 19.24
N GLN A 84 -8.36 4.00 18.89
CA GLN A 84 -8.15 2.82 19.72
C GLN A 84 -6.90 2.98 20.61
N LEU A 85 -5.73 3.23 20.02
CA LEU A 85 -4.49 3.29 20.79
C LEU A 85 -4.39 4.55 21.68
N PHE A 86 -5.00 5.66 21.27
CA PHE A 86 -5.00 6.92 22.03
C PHE A 86 -6.39 7.34 22.48
N SER A 87 -7.38 6.44 22.44
CA SER A 87 -8.72 6.58 23.06
C SER A 87 -9.47 7.86 22.63
N GLY A 88 -9.28 8.30 21.38
CA GLY A 88 -9.93 9.50 20.85
C GLY A 88 -9.36 10.83 21.37
N VAL A 89 -8.24 10.82 22.10
CA VAL A 89 -7.58 12.03 22.60
C VAL A 89 -6.48 12.45 21.63
N SER A 90 -6.60 13.66 21.07
CA SER A 90 -5.71 14.14 20.02
C SER A 90 -4.35 14.61 20.56
N TRP A 91 -3.34 14.60 19.68
CA TRP A 91 -2.02 15.15 19.96
C TRP A 91 -2.04 16.67 20.21
N ARG A 92 -3.12 17.39 19.85
CA ARG A 92 -3.31 18.82 20.19
C ARG A 92 -3.79 19.00 21.63
N GLU A 93 -4.67 18.12 22.09
CA GLU A 93 -5.18 18.10 23.48
C GLU A 93 -4.12 17.59 24.46
N ARG A 94 -3.31 16.62 24.02
CA ARG A 94 -2.23 16.03 24.81
C ARG A 94 -0.89 16.09 24.04
N PRO A 95 -0.23 17.29 24.02
CA PRO A 95 1.03 17.48 23.28
C PRO A 95 2.18 16.57 23.74
N ASP A 96 2.15 16.11 24.99
CA ASP A 96 3.08 15.15 25.56
C ASP A 96 3.03 13.77 24.85
N THR A 97 1.90 13.41 24.27
CA THR A 97 1.70 12.14 23.55
C THR A 97 2.12 12.20 22.08
N GLN A 98 2.37 13.39 21.53
CA GLN A 98 2.59 13.62 20.11
C GLN A 98 3.63 12.68 19.48
N ARG A 99 4.80 12.59 20.09
CA ARG A 99 5.89 11.74 19.58
C ARG A 99 5.50 10.27 19.56
N HIS A 100 4.87 9.78 20.61
CA HIS A 100 4.42 8.39 20.70
C HIS A 100 3.32 8.11 19.68
N MET A 101 2.34 9.00 19.54
CA MET A 101 1.27 8.85 18.55
C MET A 101 1.80 8.77 17.11
N PHE A 102 2.80 9.61 16.77
CA PHE A 102 3.39 9.60 15.43
C PHE A 102 4.27 8.38 15.18
N SER A 103 4.96 7.89 16.19
CA SER A 103 5.72 6.62 16.10
C SER A 103 4.78 5.42 15.95
N ALA A 104 3.73 5.35 16.76
CA ALA A 104 2.70 4.32 16.66
C ALA A 104 2.06 4.32 15.26
N PHE A 105 1.75 5.50 14.72
CA PHE A 105 1.17 5.61 13.38
C PHE A 105 2.06 5.01 12.28
N LYS A 106 3.37 5.25 12.35
CA LYS A 106 4.33 4.68 11.39
C LYS A 106 4.37 3.16 11.46
N ILE A 107 4.41 2.62 12.69
CA ILE A 107 4.44 1.17 12.93
C ILE A 107 3.12 0.54 12.47
N VAL A 108 1.98 1.05 12.92
CA VAL A 108 0.66 0.49 12.55
C VAL A 108 0.44 0.55 11.04
N LYS A 109 0.90 1.63 10.36
CA LYS A 109 0.82 1.70 8.89
C LYS A 109 1.59 0.55 8.23
N GLN A 110 2.80 0.24 8.68
CA GLN A 110 3.57 -0.89 8.15
C GLN A 110 2.88 -2.23 8.41
N LEU A 111 2.37 -2.44 9.62
CA LEU A 111 1.64 -3.65 10.01
C LEU A 111 0.36 -3.84 9.17
N HIS A 112 -0.38 -2.76 8.94
CA HIS A 112 -1.60 -2.81 8.12
C HIS A 112 -1.30 -3.06 6.63
N GLU A 113 -0.20 -2.55 6.10
CA GLU A 113 0.26 -2.87 4.75
C GLU A 113 0.61 -4.36 4.62
N MET A 114 1.29 -4.95 5.63
CA MET A 114 1.53 -6.39 5.68
C MET A 114 0.22 -7.20 5.75
N LEU A 115 -0.76 -6.74 6.55
CA LEU A 115 -2.09 -7.36 6.59
C LEU A 115 -2.80 -7.32 5.24
N TRP A 116 -2.67 -6.21 4.50
CA TRP A 116 -3.22 -6.08 3.15
C TRP A 116 -2.71 -7.20 2.23
N TYR A 117 -1.39 -7.44 2.24
CA TYR A 117 -0.78 -8.50 1.44
C TYR A 117 -1.14 -9.90 1.94
N LEU A 118 -1.14 -10.14 3.26
CA LEU A 118 -1.46 -11.45 3.83
C LEU A 118 -2.91 -11.87 3.57
N ILE A 119 -3.86 -10.93 3.55
CA ILE A 119 -5.25 -11.22 3.18
C ILE A 119 -5.32 -11.71 1.73
N GLU A 120 -4.64 -11.04 0.80
CA GLU A 120 -4.58 -11.50 -0.58
C GLU A 120 -3.89 -12.86 -0.69
N ALA A 121 -2.78 -13.04 -0.01
CA ALA A 121 -1.98 -14.25 -0.02
C ALA A 121 -2.83 -15.48 0.32
N GLN A 122 -3.64 -15.41 1.39
CA GLN A 122 -4.55 -16.48 1.79
C GLN A 122 -5.60 -16.84 0.73
N GLU A 123 -6.01 -15.88 -0.10
CA GLU A 123 -6.99 -16.07 -1.17
C GLU A 123 -6.36 -16.63 -2.45
N ARG A 124 -5.03 -16.53 -2.60
CA ARG A 124 -4.30 -16.83 -3.84
C ARG A 124 -3.55 -18.16 -3.83
N THR A 125 -3.10 -18.63 -2.66
CA THR A 125 -2.40 -19.92 -2.54
C THR A 125 -3.37 -21.10 -2.64
N TYR A 126 -2.88 -22.19 -3.23
CA TYR A 126 -3.57 -23.48 -3.29
C TYR A 126 -3.04 -24.44 -2.21
N ASP A 127 -1.90 -24.12 -1.58
CA ASP A 127 -1.32 -24.92 -0.51
C ASP A 127 -1.94 -24.57 0.85
N PRO A 128 -2.61 -25.54 1.53
CA PRO A 128 -3.26 -25.30 2.82
C PRO A 128 -2.28 -24.93 3.95
N ASP A 129 -1.06 -25.42 3.90
CA ASP A 129 -0.06 -25.18 4.95
C ASP A 129 0.45 -23.73 4.83
N THR A 130 0.75 -23.27 3.63
CA THR A 130 1.14 -21.89 3.35
C THR A 130 -0.02 -20.92 3.62
N ALA A 131 -1.27 -21.30 3.31
CA ALA A 131 -2.45 -20.50 3.67
C ALA A 131 -2.59 -20.36 5.20
N HIS A 132 -2.34 -21.44 5.94
CA HIS A 132 -2.36 -21.43 7.40
C HIS A 132 -1.26 -20.51 7.96
N GLU A 133 -0.03 -20.60 7.46
CA GLU A 133 1.06 -19.72 7.89
C GLU A 133 0.75 -18.23 7.64
N ALA A 134 0.21 -17.90 6.49
CA ALA A 134 -0.24 -16.54 6.19
C ALA A 134 -1.34 -16.07 7.15
N HIS A 135 -2.26 -16.96 7.54
CA HIS A 135 -3.31 -16.68 8.50
C HIS A 135 -2.75 -16.42 9.91
N GLU A 136 -1.83 -17.25 10.39
CA GLU A 136 -1.20 -17.10 11.71
C GLU A 136 -0.41 -15.79 11.82
N LEU A 137 0.33 -15.42 10.75
CA LEU A 137 1.02 -14.13 10.70
C LEU A 137 0.03 -12.96 10.73
N ALA A 138 -1.05 -13.04 9.97
CA ALA A 138 -2.09 -12.02 9.99
C ALA A 138 -2.74 -11.88 11.37
N SER A 139 -3.02 -13.01 12.03
CA SER A 139 -3.58 -13.05 13.38
C SER A 139 -2.62 -12.46 14.42
N THR A 140 -1.34 -12.76 14.31
CA THR A 140 -0.28 -12.21 15.17
C THR A 140 -0.18 -10.68 15.02
N ILE A 141 -0.17 -10.18 13.79
CA ILE A 141 -0.14 -8.73 13.52
C ILE A 141 -1.42 -8.06 14.07
N ALA A 142 -2.58 -8.67 13.84
CA ALA A 142 -3.85 -8.16 14.34
C ALA A 142 -3.89 -8.08 15.87
N ALA A 143 -3.40 -9.13 16.55
CA ALA A 143 -3.28 -9.16 18.00
C ALA A 143 -2.33 -8.07 18.53
N LEU A 144 -1.18 -7.86 17.87
CA LEU A 144 -0.22 -6.82 18.21
C LEU A 144 -0.83 -5.41 18.12
N VAL A 145 -1.54 -5.11 17.03
CA VAL A 145 -2.21 -3.81 16.86
C VAL A 145 -3.32 -3.62 17.90
N GLY A 146 -4.05 -4.70 18.27
CA GLY A 146 -5.09 -4.68 19.29
C GLY A 146 -4.59 -4.71 20.74
N GLY A 147 -3.34 -5.12 20.98
CA GLY A 147 -2.74 -5.34 22.32
C GLY A 147 -2.36 -4.07 23.06
N GLY A 148 -2.17 -2.96 22.35
CA GLY A 148 -1.88 -1.66 22.95
C GLY A 148 -0.48 -1.12 22.65
N GLN A 149 -0.18 0.06 23.23
CA GLN A 149 1.06 0.80 22.88
C GLN A 149 2.33 0.09 23.35
N ALA A 150 2.31 -0.57 24.54
CA ALA A 150 3.52 -1.18 25.10
C ALA A 150 4.05 -2.31 24.21
N ASP A 151 3.17 -3.20 23.77
CA ASP A 151 3.53 -4.33 22.91
C ASP A 151 4.01 -3.84 21.55
N LEU A 152 3.36 -2.80 21.00
CA LEU A 152 3.70 -2.22 19.71
C LEU A 152 5.14 -1.66 19.67
N PHE A 153 5.60 -1.03 20.76
CA PHE A 153 6.92 -0.40 20.81
C PHE A 153 8.05 -1.37 21.19
N THR A 154 7.73 -2.54 21.73
CA THR A 154 8.72 -3.55 22.15
C THR A 154 8.90 -4.66 21.13
N THR A 155 8.01 -4.78 20.15
CA THR A 155 8.03 -5.86 19.15
C THR A 155 9.09 -5.58 18.07
N ASP A 156 9.82 -6.62 17.66
CA ASP A 156 10.71 -6.59 16.49
C ASP A 156 9.87 -6.61 15.19
N ILE A 157 9.56 -5.42 14.69
CA ILE A 157 8.79 -5.25 13.45
C ILE A 157 9.55 -5.78 12.23
N ASP A 158 10.88 -5.71 12.24
CA ASP A 158 11.70 -6.23 11.14
C ASP A 158 11.65 -7.76 11.08
N ALA A 159 11.54 -8.45 12.23
CA ALA A 159 11.33 -9.90 12.26
C ALA A 159 9.98 -10.27 11.63
N ILE A 160 8.91 -9.56 11.97
CA ILE A 160 7.59 -9.75 11.36
C ILE A 160 7.66 -9.52 9.85
N HIS A 161 8.31 -8.44 9.42
CA HIS A 161 8.46 -8.10 8.00
C HIS A 161 9.19 -9.20 7.23
N ARG A 162 10.26 -9.78 7.81
CA ARG A 162 10.99 -10.91 7.18
C ARG A 162 10.11 -12.15 7.04
N ALA A 163 9.33 -12.50 8.08
CA ALA A 163 8.42 -13.65 8.03
C ALA A 163 7.33 -13.45 6.97
N VAL A 164 6.67 -12.30 6.96
CA VAL A 164 5.66 -11.96 5.96
C VAL A 164 6.26 -12.02 4.55
N ARG A 165 7.44 -11.42 4.33
CA ARG A 165 8.11 -11.47 3.03
C ARG A 165 8.36 -12.91 2.56
N ALA A 166 8.78 -13.81 3.44
CA ALA A 166 9.05 -15.21 3.09
C ALA A 166 7.79 -15.90 2.55
N VAL A 167 6.68 -15.80 3.26
CA VAL A 167 5.38 -16.36 2.86
C VAL A 167 4.88 -15.74 1.54
N LEU A 168 4.96 -14.42 1.39
CA LEU A 168 4.54 -13.76 0.14
C LEU A 168 5.37 -14.21 -1.06
N MET A 169 6.68 -14.45 -0.87
CA MET A 169 7.55 -14.96 -1.94
C MET A 169 7.20 -16.39 -2.35
N GLU A 170 6.87 -17.25 -1.40
CA GLU A 170 6.44 -18.63 -1.65
C GLU A 170 5.13 -18.67 -2.44
N ILE A 171 4.12 -17.93 -1.98
CA ILE A 171 2.82 -17.84 -2.66
C ILE A 171 2.96 -17.22 -4.05
N SER A 172 3.79 -16.19 -4.19
CA SER A 172 4.08 -15.63 -5.51
C SER A 172 4.68 -16.66 -6.45
N ALA A 173 5.67 -17.43 -5.99
CA ALA A 173 6.29 -18.48 -6.81
C ALA A 173 5.29 -19.55 -7.20
N GLU A 174 4.45 -20.01 -6.27
CA GLU A 174 3.38 -21.00 -6.51
C GLU A 174 2.40 -20.51 -7.59
N VAL A 175 1.82 -19.33 -7.40
CA VAL A 175 0.80 -18.79 -8.32
C VAL A 175 1.39 -18.55 -9.70
N ARG A 176 2.58 -17.98 -9.80
CA ARG A 176 3.26 -17.69 -11.06
C ARG A 176 3.69 -18.95 -11.81
N ALA A 177 4.03 -20.04 -11.10
CA ALA A 177 4.43 -21.31 -11.71
C ALA A 177 3.38 -21.88 -12.67
N SER A 178 2.09 -21.57 -12.44
CA SER A 178 0.99 -21.97 -13.32
C SER A 178 1.07 -21.35 -14.73
N TYR A 179 1.85 -20.26 -14.89
CA TYR A 179 2.01 -19.51 -16.15
C TYR A 179 3.36 -19.76 -16.83
N PHE A 180 4.30 -20.45 -16.15
CA PHE A 180 5.65 -20.72 -16.66
C PHE A 180 5.76 -21.98 -17.55
N ALA A 181 4.74 -22.81 -17.63
CA ALA A 181 4.79 -24.08 -18.38
C ALA A 181 5.07 -23.92 -19.89
N GLU A 182 5.04 -22.66 -20.42
CA GLU A 182 5.34 -22.32 -21.82
C GLU A 182 6.62 -21.49 -22.00
N VAL A 183 7.55 -21.49 -21.06
CA VAL A 183 8.59 -20.47 -20.83
C VAL A 183 9.86 -20.65 -21.66
N ASP A 184 9.83 -21.16 -22.84
CA ASP A 184 11.03 -21.11 -23.72
C ASP A 184 11.45 -19.69 -24.18
N ARG A 185 10.74 -18.61 -23.75
CA ARG A 185 10.96 -17.25 -24.24
C ARG A 185 10.67 -16.11 -23.27
N MET A 186 10.90 -16.25 -21.96
CA MET A 186 10.86 -15.06 -21.10
C MET A 186 12.09 -14.18 -21.37
N ASP A 187 11.82 -12.89 -21.60
CA ASP A 187 12.86 -11.88 -21.64
C ASP A 187 13.49 -11.76 -20.25
N THR A 188 14.74 -12.18 -20.11
CA THR A 188 15.47 -12.17 -18.83
C THR A 188 15.70 -10.77 -18.26
N SER A 189 15.44 -9.72 -19.04
CA SER A 189 15.46 -8.34 -18.57
C SER A 189 14.22 -7.99 -17.72
N ILE A 190 13.12 -8.76 -17.85
CA ILE A 190 11.88 -8.61 -17.10
C ILE A 190 11.94 -9.51 -15.86
N ALA A 191 12.49 -8.98 -14.78
CA ALA A 191 12.77 -9.72 -13.56
C ALA A 191 12.53 -8.87 -12.31
N ALA A 192 12.56 -9.51 -11.14
CA ALA A 192 12.51 -8.81 -9.87
C ALA A 192 13.63 -7.75 -9.77
N GLU A 193 13.27 -6.59 -9.22
CA GLU A 193 14.17 -5.46 -8.99
C GLU A 193 14.76 -4.83 -10.30
N ALA A 194 14.28 -5.24 -11.49
CA ALA A 194 14.75 -4.68 -12.76
C ALA A 194 14.44 -3.18 -12.87
N ASP A 195 15.35 -2.44 -13.50
CA ASP A 195 15.09 -1.07 -13.92
C ASP A 195 14.50 -1.06 -15.34
N LEU A 196 13.19 -0.88 -15.40
CA LEU A 196 12.40 -0.83 -16.63
C LEU A 196 11.80 0.56 -16.86
N ALA A 197 12.33 1.60 -16.22
CA ALA A 197 11.81 2.95 -16.34
C ALA A 197 11.73 3.42 -17.79
N GLY A 198 10.55 3.91 -18.18
CA GLY A 198 10.28 4.41 -19.53
C GLY A 198 10.21 3.37 -20.64
N SER A 199 10.36 2.08 -20.34
CA SER A 199 10.32 0.99 -21.33
C SER A 199 8.92 0.83 -21.93
N ASP A 200 8.85 0.32 -23.17
CA ASP A 200 7.62 -0.09 -23.83
C ASP A 200 7.44 -1.60 -23.71
N LEU A 201 6.52 -2.02 -22.84
CA LEU A 201 6.25 -3.44 -22.57
C LEU A 201 4.94 -3.94 -23.18
N ARG A 202 4.25 -3.15 -23.99
CA ARG A 202 2.93 -3.49 -24.58
C ARG A 202 2.92 -4.77 -25.41
N ALA A 203 4.04 -5.10 -26.07
CA ALA A 203 4.16 -6.30 -26.89
C ALA A 203 4.77 -7.51 -26.16
N HIS A 204 5.07 -7.36 -24.86
CA HIS A 204 5.69 -8.43 -24.08
C HIS A 204 4.63 -9.34 -23.44
N ARG A 205 4.94 -10.62 -23.32
CA ARG A 205 4.13 -11.57 -22.55
C ARG A 205 4.53 -11.46 -21.09
N LEU A 206 3.68 -10.83 -20.30
CA LEU A 206 3.97 -10.52 -18.89
C LEU A 206 3.30 -11.47 -17.91
N CYS A 207 2.31 -12.26 -18.34
CA CYS A 207 1.60 -13.19 -17.45
C CYS A 207 2.59 -14.04 -16.64
N GLY A 208 2.45 -14.01 -15.30
CA GLY A 208 3.33 -14.71 -14.38
C GLY A 208 4.72 -14.11 -14.19
N ALA A 209 5.02 -12.92 -14.74
CA ALA A 209 6.32 -12.27 -14.54
C ALA A 209 6.57 -11.89 -13.09
N ASP A 210 7.83 -11.97 -12.67
CA ASP A 210 8.30 -11.46 -11.37
C ASP A 210 8.79 -10.03 -11.53
N LEU A 211 7.97 -9.07 -11.16
CA LEU A 211 8.30 -7.65 -11.18
C LEU A 211 8.36 -7.04 -9.76
N ARG A 212 8.60 -7.88 -8.75
CA ARG A 212 8.77 -7.41 -7.37
C ARG A 212 9.89 -6.40 -7.26
N GLY A 213 9.58 -5.25 -6.65
CA GLY A 213 10.56 -4.19 -6.47
C GLY A 213 11.07 -3.54 -7.76
N ALA A 214 10.53 -3.90 -8.93
CA ALA A 214 10.98 -3.34 -10.20
C ALA A 214 10.67 -1.84 -10.28
N CYS A 215 11.56 -1.09 -10.91
CA CYS A 215 11.34 0.30 -11.29
C CYS A 215 10.54 0.34 -12.60
N LEU A 216 9.23 0.56 -12.49
CA LEU A 216 8.29 0.67 -13.61
C LEU A 216 7.86 2.13 -13.84
N ILE A 217 8.70 3.11 -13.45
CA ILE A 217 8.41 4.53 -13.61
C ILE A 217 8.21 4.87 -15.10
N ALA A 218 7.06 5.45 -15.41
CA ALA A 218 6.68 5.86 -16.77
C ALA A 218 6.72 4.73 -17.83
N VAL A 219 6.70 3.46 -17.42
CA VAL A 219 6.62 2.31 -18.31
C VAL A 219 5.31 2.33 -19.10
N ASP A 220 5.33 1.88 -20.35
CA ASP A 220 4.12 1.73 -21.15
C ASP A 220 3.62 0.28 -21.10
N LEU A 221 2.54 0.07 -20.32
CA LEU A 221 1.84 -1.20 -20.12
C LEU A 221 0.41 -1.17 -20.68
N ARG A 222 0.12 -0.26 -21.59
CA ARG A 222 -1.23 -0.11 -22.14
C ARG A 222 -1.69 -1.38 -22.85
N GLY A 223 -2.89 -1.85 -22.46
CA GLY A 223 -3.49 -3.07 -23.01
C GLY A 223 -2.77 -4.36 -22.65
N SER A 224 -1.79 -4.34 -21.75
CA SER A 224 -1.08 -5.53 -21.31
C SER A 224 -1.95 -6.40 -20.41
N ASP A 225 -1.80 -7.73 -20.55
CA ASP A 225 -2.32 -8.70 -19.60
C ASP A 225 -1.28 -8.92 -18.50
N LEU A 226 -1.62 -8.52 -17.27
CA LEU A 226 -0.78 -8.63 -16.08
C LEU A 226 -1.27 -9.76 -15.15
N THR A 227 -1.98 -10.75 -15.69
CA THR A 227 -2.42 -11.91 -14.92
C THR A 227 -1.25 -12.60 -14.23
N ALA A 228 -1.38 -12.81 -12.92
CA ALA A 228 -0.36 -13.40 -12.05
C ALA A 228 1.02 -12.69 -12.07
N VAL A 229 1.12 -11.47 -12.57
CA VAL A 229 2.34 -10.66 -12.42
C VAL A 229 2.49 -10.24 -10.96
N ASP A 230 3.65 -10.49 -10.37
CA ASP A 230 3.95 -10.04 -9.02
C ASP A 230 4.45 -8.59 -9.05
N LEU A 231 3.67 -7.68 -8.46
CA LEU A 231 3.95 -6.25 -8.36
C LEU A 231 4.27 -5.81 -6.92
N LEU A 232 4.62 -6.75 -6.03
CA LEU A 232 4.98 -6.44 -4.64
C LEU A 232 6.12 -5.41 -4.59
N GLY A 233 5.82 -4.21 -4.09
CA GLY A 233 6.80 -3.14 -3.96
C GLY A 233 7.30 -2.52 -5.27
N ALA A 234 6.70 -2.87 -6.43
CA ALA A 234 7.04 -2.24 -7.72
C ALA A 234 6.67 -0.75 -7.74
N ASP A 235 7.52 0.07 -8.35
CA ASP A 235 7.30 1.52 -8.49
C ASP A 235 6.56 1.85 -9.79
N LEU A 236 5.25 2.05 -9.71
CA LEU A 236 4.37 2.36 -10.83
C LEU A 236 4.16 3.88 -11.06
N ARG A 237 5.03 4.74 -10.54
CA ARG A 237 4.88 6.19 -10.76
C ARG A 237 4.86 6.53 -12.25
N ASP A 238 3.80 7.23 -12.66
CA ASP A 238 3.55 7.63 -14.06
C ASP A 238 3.48 6.47 -15.08
N ALA A 239 3.46 5.19 -14.66
CA ALA A 239 3.22 4.05 -15.52
C ALA A 239 1.88 4.21 -16.26
N ARG A 240 1.83 3.83 -17.53
CA ARG A 240 0.64 3.92 -18.38
C ARG A 240 -0.07 2.58 -18.40
N LEU A 241 -1.23 2.53 -17.78
CA LEU A 241 -2.04 1.33 -17.59
C LEU A 241 -3.38 1.37 -18.35
N ASP A 242 -3.55 2.29 -19.31
CA ASP A 242 -4.80 2.44 -20.06
C ASP A 242 -5.17 1.10 -20.74
N GLY A 243 -6.33 0.54 -20.38
CA GLY A 243 -6.82 -0.75 -20.89
C GLY A 243 -6.01 -1.98 -20.46
N ALA A 244 -5.07 -1.86 -19.53
CA ALA A 244 -4.35 -3.00 -18.99
C ALA A 244 -5.26 -3.81 -18.04
N ASP A 245 -5.03 -5.12 -17.97
CA ASP A 245 -5.72 -6.02 -17.05
C ASP A 245 -4.82 -6.40 -15.86
N LEU A 246 -5.07 -5.77 -14.71
CA LEU A 246 -4.44 -6.06 -13.42
C LEU A 246 -5.34 -6.89 -12.50
N SER A 247 -6.53 -7.31 -12.95
CA SER A 247 -7.54 -7.93 -12.08
C SER A 247 -7.03 -9.17 -11.34
N ALA A 248 -6.10 -9.89 -11.93
CA ALA A 248 -5.44 -11.07 -11.38
C ALA A 248 -3.95 -10.86 -11.07
N ALA A 249 -3.42 -9.64 -11.14
CA ALA A 249 -2.07 -9.32 -10.68
C ALA A 249 -1.92 -9.51 -9.17
N LEU A 250 -0.70 -9.80 -8.70
CA LEU A 250 -0.41 -10.07 -7.30
C LEU A 250 0.09 -8.81 -6.58
N PHE A 251 -0.39 -8.62 -5.35
CA PHE A 251 0.10 -7.66 -4.37
C PHE A 251 0.04 -6.19 -4.82
N VAL A 252 -0.98 -5.87 -5.60
CA VAL A 252 -1.24 -4.48 -6.02
C VAL A 252 -1.87 -3.71 -4.87
N THR A 253 -1.40 -2.48 -4.68
CA THR A 253 -1.88 -1.56 -3.65
C THR A 253 -2.52 -0.32 -4.24
N GLN A 254 -3.39 0.34 -3.47
CA GLN A 254 -3.98 1.62 -3.85
C GLN A 254 -2.93 2.72 -4.13
N PRO A 255 -1.84 2.88 -3.33
CA PRO A 255 -0.73 3.79 -3.64
C PRO A 255 -0.12 3.61 -5.03
N GLN A 256 0.14 2.38 -5.45
CA GLN A 256 0.69 2.07 -6.77
C GLN A 256 -0.26 2.55 -7.88
N VAL A 257 -1.54 2.22 -7.76
CA VAL A 257 -2.57 2.63 -8.74
C VAL A 257 -2.77 4.15 -8.74
N ASN A 258 -2.77 4.78 -7.56
CA ASN A 258 -2.85 6.24 -7.44
C ASN A 258 -1.66 6.97 -8.08
N ALA A 259 -0.50 6.35 -8.11
CA ALA A 259 0.71 6.91 -8.72
C ALA A 259 0.74 6.77 -10.24
N ALA A 260 0.04 5.79 -10.79
CA ALA A 260 0.00 5.47 -12.20
C ALA A 260 -1.01 6.33 -12.98
N LYS A 261 -1.01 6.17 -14.30
CA LYS A 261 -1.99 6.69 -15.26
C LYS A 261 -2.77 5.50 -15.83
N GLY A 262 -4.08 5.66 -15.98
CA GLY A 262 -4.96 4.64 -16.52
C GLY A 262 -6.25 5.25 -17.03
N SER A 263 -7.18 4.40 -17.41
CA SER A 263 -8.49 4.80 -17.94
C SER A 263 -9.62 3.99 -17.28
N GLY A 264 -10.86 4.30 -17.68
CA GLY A 264 -12.03 3.50 -17.26
C GLY A 264 -12.03 2.06 -17.77
N ASP A 265 -11.19 1.75 -18.77
CA ASP A 265 -11.04 0.42 -19.35
C ASP A 265 -9.94 -0.41 -18.66
N THR A 266 -9.25 0.15 -17.68
CA THR A 266 -8.23 -0.57 -16.88
C THR A 266 -8.92 -1.44 -15.83
N SER A 267 -8.66 -2.75 -15.87
CA SER A 267 -9.18 -3.70 -14.88
C SER A 267 -8.26 -3.74 -13.65
N LEU A 268 -8.83 -3.63 -12.45
CA LEU A 268 -8.08 -3.59 -11.19
C LEU A 268 -8.47 -4.77 -10.29
N PRO A 269 -7.56 -5.21 -9.38
CA PRO A 269 -7.85 -6.26 -8.42
C PRO A 269 -8.96 -5.86 -7.44
N ALA A 270 -9.61 -6.86 -6.83
CA ALA A 270 -10.58 -6.65 -5.77
C ALA A 270 -9.99 -5.80 -4.63
N GLY A 271 -10.77 -4.82 -4.16
CA GLY A 271 -10.35 -3.93 -3.08
C GLY A 271 -9.55 -2.69 -3.51
N VAL A 272 -9.06 -2.62 -4.74
CA VAL A 272 -8.37 -1.44 -5.32
C VAL A 272 -9.34 -0.68 -6.22
N ALA A 273 -9.37 0.65 -6.11
CA ALA A 273 -10.29 1.51 -6.86
C ALA A 273 -9.56 2.38 -7.89
N ALA A 274 -10.21 2.62 -9.02
CA ALA A 274 -9.69 3.56 -10.02
C ALA A 274 -9.63 4.98 -9.44
N PRO A 275 -8.47 5.65 -9.51
CA PRO A 275 -8.32 6.99 -8.99
C PRO A 275 -9.17 8.00 -9.79
N PRO A 276 -9.71 9.06 -9.14
CA PRO A 276 -10.54 10.05 -9.83
C PRO A 276 -9.84 10.71 -11.04
N HIS A 277 -8.53 10.83 -11.02
CA HIS A 277 -7.78 11.44 -12.13
C HIS A 277 -7.68 10.57 -13.39
N TRP A 278 -8.05 9.28 -13.32
CA TRP A 278 -8.18 8.41 -14.51
C TRP A 278 -9.48 8.64 -15.26
N LEU A 279 -10.49 9.20 -14.57
CA LEU A 279 -11.85 9.39 -15.10
C LEU A 279 -12.05 10.78 -15.73
N VAL A 280 -11.07 11.69 -15.59
CA VAL A 280 -11.11 13.03 -16.17
C VAL A 280 -10.34 12.98 -17.50
N ARG A 281 -11.08 13.06 -18.61
CA ARG A 281 -10.53 13.27 -19.97
C ARG A 281 -10.21 14.72 -20.21
#